data_5d18bd4c4fc00aad8ede1e53fedda61d
#
_entry.id   5d18bd4c4fc00aad8ede1e53fedda61d
#
_cell.length_a   1.000
_cell.length_b   1.000
_cell.length_c   1.000
_cell.angle_alpha   90.00
_cell.angle_beta   90.00
_cell.angle_gamma   90.00
#
_symmetry.space_group_name_H-M   'P 1'
#
loop_
_entity.id
_entity.type
_entity.pdbx_description
1 polymer ?
#
loop_
_entity_poly.entity_id
_entity_poly.type
_entity_poly.pdbx_seq_one_letter_code
_entity_poly.pdbx_strand_id
1 'polypeptide(L)'
;MRRMLLTVEYDGTNYAGWQRQLNGLAVQQVLEEALSRACGAPITITGASRTDAGVHARGQALHFDTESSIPPEKYPFVLNTMLPPDIRVQTGREVPPGFHARFMTCGKQYTYRMVNARQGSALRRNTHLHVPLPLDLSAMTRADRPKLFWAPMISRPFRPAAVRRKPPCAPSGGRS
;
A
#
# COMPACT_ATOMS: atom_id res chain seq x y z
N MET A 1 -7.98 22.69 11.30
CA MET A 1 -7.95 21.31 10.80
C MET A 1 -6.82 21.17 9.78
N ARG A 2 -5.90 20.23 9.96
CA ARG A 2 -4.69 20.03 9.16
C ARG A 2 -4.82 18.71 8.42
N ARG A 3 -4.41 18.62 7.15
CA ARG A 3 -4.38 17.37 6.41
C ARG A 3 -3.00 16.76 6.43
N MET A 4 -2.93 15.53 6.90
CA MET A 4 -1.70 14.78 7.04
C MET A 4 -1.62 13.69 5.98
N LEU A 5 -0.44 13.52 5.39
CA LEU A 5 -0.09 12.41 4.52
C LEU A 5 0.94 11.53 5.22
N LEU A 6 0.64 10.25 5.37
CA LEU A 6 1.60 9.25 5.85
C LEU A 6 1.92 8.26 4.73
N THR A 7 3.14 7.72 4.82
CA THR A 7 3.54 6.55 4.04
C THR A 7 3.76 5.39 5.00
N VAL A 8 3.15 4.25 4.74
CA VAL A 8 3.21 3.06 5.60
C VAL A 8 3.72 1.85 4.84
N GLU A 9 4.48 1.03 5.56
CA GLU A 9 4.90 -0.31 5.15
C GLU A 9 4.17 -1.33 6.02
N TYR A 10 3.75 -2.45 5.44
CA TYR A 10 3.15 -3.54 6.22
C TYR A 10 3.36 -4.91 5.60
N ASP A 11 3.51 -5.89 6.47
CA ASP A 11 3.38 -7.31 6.16
C ASP A 11 1.89 -7.68 6.28
N GLY A 12 1.26 -7.97 5.14
CA GLY A 12 -0.18 -8.25 5.06
C GLY A 12 -0.56 -9.67 5.46
N THR A 13 0.38 -10.54 5.82
CA THR A 13 0.15 -11.98 6.05
C THR A 13 -1.01 -12.26 7.02
N ASN A 14 -1.11 -11.48 8.10
CA ASN A 14 -2.10 -11.68 9.15
C ASN A 14 -3.34 -10.79 9.01
N TYR A 15 -3.48 -10.10 7.87
CA TYR A 15 -4.56 -9.13 7.66
C TYR A 15 -5.50 -9.57 6.54
N ALA A 16 -6.78 -9.28 6.73
CA ALA A 16 -7.83 -9.48 5.73
C ALA A 16 -7.79 -8.41 4.61
N GLY A 17 -6.61 -7.86 4.35
CA GLY A 17 -6.35 -6.81 3.39
C GLY A 17 -6.29 -5.41 4.01
N TRP A 18 -6.28 -4.40 3.14
CA TRP A 18 -6.19 -3.01 3.56
C TRP A 18 -7.46 -2.51 4.24
N GLN A 19 -8.61 -2.69 3.57
CA GLN A 19 -9.84 -2.00 3.95
C GLN A 19 -10.50 -2.60 5.18
N ARG A 20 -10.90 -1.74 6.13
CA ARG A 20 -11.70 -2.11 7.30
C ARG A 20 -12.97 -2.87 6.87
N GLN A 21 -13.24 -3.99 7.51
CA GLN A 21 -14.37 -4.88 7.24
C GLN A 21 -14.78 -5.62 8.52
N LEU A 22 -15.98 -6.21 8.51
CA LEU A 22 -16.52 -6.91 9.68
C LEU A 22 -15.90 -8.31 9.88
N ASN A 23 -15.44 -8.93 8.80
CA ASN A 23 -15.07 -10.36 8.78
C ASN A 23 -13.59 -10.64 9.08
N GLY A 24 -12.81 -9.64 9.46
CA GLY A 24 -11.40 -9.83 9.78
C GLY A 24 -10.65 -8.55 10.04
N LEU A 25 -9.51 -8.68 10.71
CA LEU A 25 -8.64 -7.56 11.04
C LEU A 25 -8.01 -6.99 9.76
N ALA A 26 -8.16 -5.69 9.56
CA ALA A 26 -7.62 -4.97 8.40
C ALA A 26 -6.53 -3.98 8.82
N VAL A 27 -5.57 -3.72 7.92
CA VAL A 27 -4.49 -2.75 8.18
C VAL A 27 -5.04 -1.35 8.47
N GLN A 28 -6.07 -0.92 7.73
CA GLN A 28 -6.75 0.36 7.94
C GLN A 28 -7.29 0.49 9.36
N GLN A 29 -7.91 -0.55 9.90
CA GLN A 29 -8.46 -0.53 11.25
C GLN A 29 -7.39 -0.31 12.30
N VAL A 30 -6.28 -1.04 12.23
CA VAL A 30 -5.16 -0.91 13.18
C VAL A 30 -4.56 0.49 13.16
N LEU A 31 -4.41 1.06 11.95
CA LEU A 31 -3.91 2.42 11.77
C LEU A 31 -4.88 3.48 12.31
N GLU A 32 -6.18 3.34 12.06
CA GLU A 32 -7.22 4.26 12.58
C GLU A 32 -7.28 4.24 14.11
N GLU A 33 -7.17 3.07 14.72
CA GLU A 33 -7.15 2.91 16.18
C GLU A 33 -5.88 3.54 16.80
N ALA A 34 -4.70 3.33 16.19
CA ALA A 34 -3.46 3.95 16.66
C ALA A 34 -3.48 5.46 16.50
N LEU A 35 -3.94 5.97 15.35
CA LEU A 35 -4.08 7.40 15.09
C LEU A 35 -5.08 8.06 16.04
N SER A 36 -6.22 7.44 16.28
CA SER A 36 -7.24 7.98 17.18
C SER A 36 -6.72 8.08 18.61
N ARG A 37 -5.95 7.10 19.08
CA ARG A 37 -5.27 7.18 20.38
C ARG A 37 -4.21 8.28 20.42
N ALA A 38 -3.38 8.40 19.37
CA ALA A 38 -2.33 9.40 19.30
C ALA A 38 -2.86 10.83 19.22
N CYS A 39 -3.95 11.04 18.49
CA CYS A 39 -4.55 12.37 18.28
C CYS A 39 -5.59 12.74 19.35
N GLY A 40 -6.03 11.81 20.19
CA GLY A 40 -7.06 12.03 21.20
C GLY A 40 -8.47 12.24 20.62
N ALA A 41 -8.72 11.90 19.37
CA ALA A 41 -9.99 12.05 18.67
C ALA A 41 -10.16 10.95 17.62
N PRO A 42 -11.39 10.56 17.26
CA PRO A 42 -11.65 9.59 16.21
C PRO A 42 -11.03 10.03 14.87
N ILE A 43 -10.20 9.20 14.28
CA ILE A 43 -9.55 9.46 12.99
C ILE A 43 -9.99 8.41 11.98
N THR A 44 -10.44 8.87 10.82
CA THR A 44 -10.68 8.03 9.64
C THR A 44 -9.63 8.30 8.60
N ILE A 45 -9.05 7.25 8.02
CA ILE A 45 -8.00 7.38 7.00
C ILE A 45 -8.51 7.03 5.60
N THR A 46 -7.92 7.67 4.59
CA THR A 46 -8.13 7.34 3.18
C THR A 46 -6.83 6.86 2.56
N GLY A 47 -6.76 5.59 2.20
CA GLY A 47 -5.60 5.01 1.52
C GLY A 47 -5.59 5.26 0.01
N ALA A 48 -4.39 5.29 -0.57
CA ALA A 48 -4.18 5.47 -2.01
C ALA A 48 -4.70 4.28 -2.82
N SER A 49 -4.60 3.06 -2.28
CA SER A 49 -5.17 1.86 -2.90
C SER A 49 -5.63 0.86 -1.85
N ARG A 50 -6.42 -0.11 -2.31
CA ARG A 50 -6.76 -1.30 -1.54
C ARG A 50 -5.80 -2.41 -1.93
N THR A 51 -5.40 -3.23 -0.96
CA THR A 51 -4.72 -4.49 -1.16
C THR A 51 -5.61 -5.61 -0.65
N ASP A 52 -5.56 -6.75 -1.29
CA ASP A 52 -6.30 -7.94 -0.88
C ASP A 52 -5.63 -8.61 0.34
N ALA A 53 -6.29 -9.60 0.93
CA ALA A 53 -5.77 -10.36 2.07
C ALA A 53 -4.40 -10.95 1.77
N GLY A 54 -3.48 -10.84 2.72
CA GLY A 54 -2.11 -11.35 2.61
C GLY A 54 -1.16 -10.50 1.77
N VAL A 55 -1.62 -9.46 1.09
CA VAL A 55 -0.76 -8.60 0.25
C VAL A 55 -0.01 -7.60 1.10
N HIS A 56 1.31 -7.52 0.90
CA HIS A 56 2.20 -6.57 1.58
C HIS A 56 2.24 -5.23 0.85
N ALA A 57 2.69 -4.18 1.52
CA ALA A 57 3.03 -2.90 0.89
C ALA A 57 4.32 -2.34 1.48
N ARG A 58 5.15 -1.71 0.62
CA ARG A 58 6.36 -1.00 1.04
C ARG A 58 6.16 0.50 1.21
N GLY A 59 5.10 1.04 0.63
CA GLY A 59 4.89 2.49 0.59
C GLY A 59 3.44 2.83 0.28
N GLN A 60 2.50 2.33 1.06
CA GLN A 60 1.11 2.72 0.96
C GLN A 60 0.94 4.15 1.48
N ALA A 61 0.50 5.04 0.61
CA ALA A 61 0.16 6.40 1.01
C ALA A 61 -1.28 6.45 1.56
N LEU A 62 -1.45 7.22 2.63
CA LEU A 62 -2.76 7.50 3.20
C LEU A 62 -2.83 8.96 3.66
N HIS A 63 -4.04 9.54 3.70
CA HIS A 63 -4.24 10.85 4.31
C HIS A 63 -5.38 10.81 5.32
N PHE A 64 -5.35 11.74 6.26
CA PHE A 64 -6.39 12.00 7.23
C PHE A 64 -6.37 13.47 7.65
N ASP A 65 -7.44 13.92 8.25
CA ASP A 65 -7.57 15.25 8.80
C ASP A 65 -7.51 15.20 10.33
N THR A 66 -6.83 16.18 10.95
CA THR A 66 -6.66 16.24 12.41
C THR A 66 -6.50 17.67 12.89
N GLU A 67 -6.82 17.89 14.17
CA GLU A 67 -6.51 19.13 14.91
C GLU A 67 -5.34 18.94 15.87
N SER A 68 -4.77 17.74 15.92
CA SER A 68 -3.64 17.42 16.78
C SER A 68 -2.43 18.33 16.50
N SER A 69 -1.76 18.73 17.56
CA SER A 69 -0.53 19.54 17.51
C SER A 69 0.74 18.73 17.20
N ILE A 70 0.64 17.40 17.04
CA ILE A 70 1.79 16.55 16.73
C ILE A 70 2.48 17.05 15.45
N PRO A 71 3.79 17.34 15.49
CA PRO A 71 4.54 17.71 14.29
C PRO A 71 4.50 16.59 13.25
N PRO A 72 4.38 16.92 11.96
CA PRO A 72 4.22 15.91 10.89
C PRO A 72 5.30 14.81 10.90
N GLU A 73 6.55 15.20 11.11
CA GLU A 73 7.72 14.30 11.15
C GLU A 73 7.76 13.40 12.39
N LYS A 74 6.97 13.71 13.41
CA LYS A 74 6.91 12.92 14.65
C LYS A 74 5.90 11.77 14.59
N TYR A 75 4.94 11.79 13.64
CA TYR A 75 3.96 10.69 13.49
C TYR A 75 4.61 9.31 13.40
N PRO A 76 5.68 9.07 12.61
CA PRO A 76 6.35 7.76 12.59
C PRO A 76 6.81 7.31 13.97
N PHE A 77 7.40 8.20 14.76
CA PHE A 77 7.89 7.85 16.11
C PHE A 77 6.74 7.52 17.05
N VAL A 78 5.71 8.37 17.09
CA VAL A 78 4.57 8.18 17.99
C VAL A 78 3.80 6.92 17.62
N LEU A 79 3.47 6.73 16.33
CA LEU A 79 2.64 5.61 15.91
C LEU A 79 3.37 4.27 16.00
N ASN A 80 4.66 4.22 15.69
CA ASN A 80 5.43 2.99 15.72
C ASN A 80 5.65 2.43 17.14
N THR A 81 5.40 3.22 18.20
CA THR A 81 5.36 2.70 19.59
C THR A 81 4.05 1.98 19.90
N MET A 82 2.98 2.25 19.15
CA MET A 82 1.64 1.72 19.38
C MET A 82 1.26 0.64 18.38
N LEU A 83 1.90 0.63 17.22
CA LEU A 83 1.62 -0.31 16.12
C LEU A 83 2.31 -1.65 16.35
N PRO A 84 1.68 -2.75 15.92
CA PRO A 84 2.31 -4.07 15.92
C PRO A 84 3.53 -4.10 14.98
N PRO A 85 4.46 -5.06 15.14
CA PRO A 85 5.72 -5.08 14.40
C PRO A 85 5.57 -5.22 12.88
N ASP A 86 4.46 -5.69 12.41
CA ASP A 86 4.13 -5.92 10.99
C ASP A 86 3.51 -4.69 10.28
N ILE A 87 3.31 -3.58 10.99
CA ILE A 87 2.92 -2.29 10.40
C ILE A 87 3.88 -1.20 10.88
N ARG A 88 4.45 -0.43 9.95
CA ARG A 88 5.35 0.70 10.26
C ARG A 88 5.01 1.92 9.44
N VAL A 89 4.89 3.05 10.12
CA VAL A 89 4.83 4.38 9.49
C VAL A 89 6.25 4.81 9.17
N GLN A 90 6.51 5.11 7.91
CA GLN A 90 7.83 5.50 7.40
C GLN A 90 8.02 7.00 7.38
N THR A 91 7.01 7.73 6.92
CA THR A 91 7.07 9.19 6.80
C THR A 91 5.74 9.83 7.16
N GLY A 92 5.81 11.08 7.63
CA GLY A 92 4.66 11.93 7.85
C GLY A 92 4.93 13.35 7.35
N ARG A 93 3.97 13.94 6.66
CA ARG A 93 4.03 15.34 6.21
C ARG A 93 2.65 15.96 6.15
N GLU A 94 2.60 17.27 6.31
CA GLU A 94 1.39 18.05 6.08
C GLU A 94 1.21 18.31 4.59
N VAL A 95 -0.02 18.29 4.13
CA VAL A 95 -0.39 18.52 2.72
C VAL A 95 -1.55 19.49 2.64
N PRO A 96 -1.74 20.18 1.50
CA PRO A 96 -2.87 21.09 1.32
C PRO A 96 -4.21 20.39 1.55
N PRO A 97 -5.25 21.08 2.04
CA PRO A 97 -6.57 20.50 2.32
C PRO A 97 -7.24 19.82 1.11
N GLY A 98 -6.91 20.26 -0.10
CA GLY A 98 -7.39 19.62 -1.34
C GLY A 98 -6.68 18.33 -1.74
N PHE A 99 -5.64 17.92 -1.02
CA PHE A 99 -4.91 16.69 -1.33
C PHE A 99 -5.79 15.46 -1.07
N HIS A 100 -5.76 14.49 -2.00
CA HIS A 100 -6.47 13.23 -1.83
C HIS A 100 -5.57 12.06 -2.25
N ALA A 101 -5.16 11.21 -1.31
CA ALA A 101 -4.19 10.12 -1.53
C ALA A 101 -4.59 9.20 -2.70
N ARG A 102 -5.88 8.88 -2.85
CA ARG A 102 -6.34 7.97 -3.89
C ARG A 102 -6.35 8.60 -5.29
N PHE A 103 -6.70 9.89 -5.40
CA PHE A 103 -6.89 10.53 -6.69
C PHE A 103 -5.63 11.26 -7.19
N MET A 104 -4.73 11.62 -6.28
CA MET A 104 -3.50 12.35 -6.61
C MET A 104 -2.25 11.45 -6.66
N THR A 105 -2.42 10.13 -6.49
CA THR A 105 -1.34 9.17 -6.70
C THR A 105 -0.99 9.09 -8.19
N CYS A 106 0.28 9.34 -8.53
CA CYS A 106 0.78 9.38 -9.90
C CYS A 106 1.04 7.99 -10.49
N GLY A 107 1.26 6.98 -9.66
CA GLY A 107 1.52 5.61 -10.11
C GLY A 107 1.52 4.61 -8.97
N LYS A 108 1.50 3.33 -9.35
CA LYS A 108 1.60 2.18 -8.45
C LYS A 108 2.52 1.17 -9.08
N GLN A 109 3.39 0.58 -8.27
CA GLN A 109 4.26 -0.50 -8.68
C GLN A 109 3.83 -1.77 -7.95
N TYR A 110 3.62 -2.83 -8.69
CA TYR A 110 3.37 -4.16 -8.15
C TYR A 110 4.59 -5.04 -8.40
N THR A 111 5.05 -5.73 -7.36
CA THR A 111 6.19 -6.64 -7.42
C THR A 111 5.74 -8.02 -6.97
N TYR A 112 5.78 -8.98 -7.88
CA TYR A 112 5.58 -10.39 -7.58
C TYR A 112 6.94 -11.04 -7.38
N ARG A 113 7.12 -11.69 -6.24
CA ARG A 113 8.35 -12.41 -5.92
C ARG A 113 8.07 -13.90 -5.95
N MET A 114 8.92 -14.66 -6.63
CA MET A 114 8.78 -16.10 -6.76
C MET A 114 10.07 -16.82 -6.36
N VAL A 115 9.91 -17.98 -5.76
CA VAL A 115 10.98 -18.96 -5.59
C VAL A 115 10.70 -20.07 -6.58
N ASN A 116 11.43 -20.08 -7.70
CA ASN A 116 11.33 -21.15 -8.68
C ASN A 116 12.41 -22.20 -8.39
N ALA A 117 12.07 -23.16 -7.56
CA ALA A 117 12.93 -24.26 -7.15
C ALA A 117 12.08 -25.45 -6.72
N ARG A 118 12.62 -26.67 -6.83
CA ARG A 118 11.93 -27.88 -6.42
C ARG A 118 11.50 -27.83 -4.95
N GLN A 119 12.37 -27.26 -4.10
CA GLN A 119 12.08 -27.08 -2.66
C GLN A 119 11.75 -25.61 -2.37
N GLY A 120 10.71 -25.38 -1.56
CA GLY A 120 10.35 -24.05 -1.08
C GLY A 120 11.35 -23.50 -0.06
N SER A 121 11.23 -22.22 0.25
CA SER A 121 12.06 -21.54 1.26
C SER A 121 11.22 -21.19 2.48
N ALA A 122 11.57 -21.70 3.64
CA ALA A 122 10.91 -21.37 4.89
C ALA A 122 11.01 -19.87 5.24
N LEU A 123 12.16 -19.24 4.94
CA LEU A 123 12.38 -17.80 5.23
C LEU A 123 11.63 -16.88 4.27
N ARG A 124 11.23 -17.38 3.10
CA ARG A 124 10.55 -16.58 2.07
C ARG A 124 9.06 -16.89 1.94
N ARG A 125 8.53 -17.80 2.76
CA ARG A 125 7.16 -18.35 2.63
C ARG A 125 6.06 -17.29 2.61
N ASN A 126 6.23 -16.18 3.37
CA ASN A 126 5.23 -15.12 3.48
C ASN A 126 5.38 -14.03 2.40
N THR A 127 6.52 -13.97 1.69
CA THR A 127 6.84 -12.87 0.77
C THR A 127 7.08 -13.31 -0.66
N HIS A 128 7.13 -14.62 -0.92
CA HIS A 128 7.40 -15.17 -2.24
C HIS A 128 6.43 -16.32 -2.55
N LEU A 129 5.94 -16.35 -3.77
CA LEU A 129 5.22 -17.50 -4.31
C LEU A 129 6.21 -18.63 -4.61
N HIS A 130 5.96 -19.81 -4.08
CA HIS A 130 6.73 -20.99 -4.42
C HIS A 130 6.17 -21.64 -5.70
N VAL A 131 7.02 -21.80 -6.72
CA VAL A 131 6.68 -22.44 -7.99
C VAL A 131 7.66 -23.60 -8.20
N PRO A 132 7.26 -24.86 -7.93
CA PRO A 132 8.15 -26.01 -8.02
C PRO A 132 8.46 -26.44 -9.45
N LEU A 133 7.60 -26.11 -10.42
CA LEU A 133 7.78 -26.45 -11.82
C LEU A 133 8.71 -25.45 -12.52
N PRO A 134 9.54 -25.90 -13.49
CA PRO A 134 10.36 -25.00 -14.28
C PRO A 134 9.52 -23.92 -14.98
N LEU A 135 9.98 -22.67 -14.92
CA LEU A 135 9.35 -21.54 -15.58
C LEU A 135 10.10 -21.19 -16.86
N ASP A 136 9.39 -20.92 -17.93
CA ASP A 136 9.96 -20.34 -19.16
C ASP A 136 10.11 -18.82 -18.99
N LEU A 137 11.27 -18.41 -18.46
CA LEU A 137 11.60 -17.00 -18.25
C LEU A 137 11.64 -16.22 -19.56
N SER A 138 12.02 -16.87 -20.68
CA SER A 138 12.06 -16.22 -21.98
C SER A 138 10.66 -15.86 -22.47
N ALA A 139 9.69 -16.76 -22.27
CA ALA A 139 8.30 -16.47 -22.58
C ALA A 139 7.70 -15.40 -21.65
N MET A 140 8.13 -15.36 -20.39
CA MET A 140 7.66 -14.39 -19.40
C MET A 140 8.21 -12.97 -19.64
N THR A 141 9.41 -12.83 -20.21
CA THR A 141 10.10 -11.54 -20.41
C THR A 141 9.87 -10.94 -21.79
N ARG A 142 9.17 -11.63 -22.71
CA ARG A 142 8.88 -11.09 -24.05
C ARG A 142 8.01 -9.83 -23.94
N ALA A 143 8.62 -8.70 -24.26
CA ALA A 143 7.99 -7.38 -24.24
C ALA A 143 6.84 -7.21 -25.25
N ASP A 144 6.77 -8.06 -26.28
CA ASP A 144 5.75 -8.09 -27.31
C ASP A 144 4.42 -8.71 -26.86
N ARG A 145 4.39 -9.29 -25.64
CA ARG A 145 3.17 -9.85 -25.06
C ARG A 145 2.79 -9.23 -23.71
N PRO A 146 2.61 -7.92 -23.61
CA PRO A 146 2.24 -7.28 -22.34
C PRO A 146 0.89 -7.78 -21.78
N LYS A 147 0.05 -8.37 -22.62
CA LYS A 147 -1.27 -8.91 -22.23
C LYS A 147 -1.20 -10.24 -21.48
N LEU A 148 -0.12 -11.01 -21.60
CA LEU A 148 0.03 -12.28 -20.89
C LEU A 148 0.32 -12.08 -19.40
N PHE A 149 0.93 -10.98 -19.03
CA PHE A 149 1.23 -10.63 -17.63
C PHE A 149 0.01 -10.09 -16.87
N TRP A 150 -1.06 -9.70 -17.58
CA TRP A 150 -2.27 -9.11 -16.99
C TRP A 150 -3.46 -10.08 -16.94
N ALA A 151 -3.41 -11.22 -17.61
CA ALA A 151 -4.61 -12.03 -17.80
C ALA A 151 -4.80 -13.20 -16.82
N PRO A 152 -3.79 -13.93 -16.32
CA PRO A 152 -4.08 -15.19 -15.65
C PRO A 152 -4.12 -15.16 -14.12
N MET A 153 -3.84 -14.06 -13.45
CA MET A 153 -3.78 -14.05 -11.98
C MET A 153 -4.96 -13.39 -11.29
N ILE A 154 -6.05 -13.12 -11.99
CA ILE A 154 -7.27 -12.63 -11.39
C ILE A 154 -8.33 -13.73 -11.45
N SER A 155 -8.44 -14.47 -10.37
CA SER A 155 -9.62 -15.28 -10.09
C SER A 155 -10.81 -14.35 -9.81
N ARG A 156 -11.45 -13.87 -10.82
CA ARG A 156 -12.75 -13.21 -11.07
C ARG A 156 -12.56 -11.95 -11.90
N PRO A 157 -13.43 -11.77 -12.91
CA PRO A 157 -13.25 -10.69 -13.87
C PRO A 157 -13.53 -9.33 -13.23
N PHE A 158 -12.46 -8.61 -12.91
CA PHE A 158 -12.54 -7.17 -12.74
C PHE A 158 -12.73 -6.58 -14.15
N ARG A 159 -13.93 -6.07 -14.47
CA ARG A 159 -14.14 -5.32 -15.72
C ARG A 159 -13.09 -4.20 -15.77
N PRO A 160 -12.25 -4.13 -16.82
CA PRO A 160 -11.33 -3.02 -16.96
C PRO A 160 -12.13 -1.75 -17.23
N ALA A 161 -12.24 -0.89 -16.24
CA ALA A 161 -12.56 0.50 -16.52
C ALA A 161 -11.43 1.04 -17.39
N ALA A 162 -11.77 1.67 -18.50
CA ALA A 162 -10.82 2.21 -19.45
C ALA A 162 -9.74 3.03 -18.72
N VAL A 163 -8.49 2.57 -18.81
CA VAL A 163 -7.33 3.27 -18.26
C VAL A 163 -7.13 4.52 -19.11
N ARG A 164 -7.69 5.64 -18.70
CA ARG A 164 -7.21 6.95 -19.14
C ARG A 164 -5.81 7.11 -18.56
N ARG A 165 -4.80 7.02 -19.41
CA ARG A 165 -3.44 7.43 -19.07
C ARG A 165 -3.48 8.90 -18.69
N LYS A 166 -3.33 9.23 -17.42
CA LYS A 166 -3.01 10.61 -17.02
C LYS A 166 -1.58 10.92 -17.49
N PRO A 167 -1.35 12.12 -18.02
CA PRO A 167 0.01 12.55 -18.32
C PRO A 167 0.88 12.54 -17.07
N PRO A 168 2.21 12.37 -17.21
CA PRO A 168 3.13 12.37 -16.07
C PRO A 168 2.99 13.69 -15.31
N CYS A 169 3.00 13.62 -13.97
CA CYS A 169 3.05 14.81 -13.13
C CYS A 169 4.28 15.62 -13.51
N ALA A 170 4.07 16.84 -14.00
CA ALA A 170 5.16 17.77 -14.22
C ALA A 170 5.89 18.04 -12.89
N PRO A 171 7.23 18.11 -12.87
CA PRO A 171 7.96 18.51 -11.67
C PRO A 171 7.51 19.93 -11.30
N SER A 172 7.18 20.14 -10.03
CA SER A 172 6.89 21.46 -9.48
C SER A 172 8.14 22.32 -9.65
N GLY A 173 8.15 23.13 -10.71
CA GLY A 173 9.18 24.10 -10.95
C GLY A 173 9.23 25.10 -9.80
N GLY A 174 10.31 25.08 -9.03
CA GLY A 174 10.68 26.17 -8.15
C GLY A 174 10.83 27.43 -8.99
N ARG A 175 10.11 28.47 -8.64
CA ARG A 175 10.46 29.83 -9.02
C ARG A 175 11.20 30.45 -7.86
N SER A 176 12.42 30.84 -8.19
CA SER A 176 13.26 31.79 -7.45
C SER A 176 12.52 33.08 -7.13
#